data_eb30679cc7d831e66a1a4a539598413d
#
_entry.id   eb30679cc7d831e66a1a4a539598413d
#
_cell.length_a   1.000
_cell.length_b   1.000
_cell.length_c   1.000
_cell.angle_alpha   90.00
_cell.angle_beta   90.00
_cell.angle_gamma   90.00
#
_symmetry.space_group_name_H-M   'P 1'
#
loop_
_entity.id
_entity.type
_entity.pdbx_description
1 polymer ?
#
loop_
_entity_poly.entity_id
_entity_poly.type
_entity_poly.pdbx_seq_one_letter_code
_entity_poly.pdbx_strand_id
1 'polypeptide(L)'
;MSLLATVVRQLQIAEIRCALIGAEALSLRAASRSTLDRDLLTTDRRALETALWQPLIDAGIRCDVRCGDREDPLAGVVRFTAAGERPVDLIVGRHSWQTRIVERSELLDLGDVALPVPPASDLILLKLFAGGGQDAWDVAQLLAGEDRDGVIVEVEQQLAELPAEARLLWERILAS
;
A
#
# COMPACT_ATOMS: atom_id res chain seq x y z
N MET A 1 10.79 -19.16 4.94
CA MET A 1 10.36 -17.75 5.21
C MET A 1 10.14 -17.12 3.85
N SER A 2 8.94 -16.60 3.57
CA SER A 2 8.62 -16.00 2.27
C SER A 2 9.43 -14.72 2.01
N LEU A 3 9.47 -14.28 0.74
CA LEU A 3 10.10 -13.01 0.38
C LEU A 3 9.47 -11.84 1.15
N LEU A 4 8.12 -11.82 1.28
CA LEU A 4 7.41 -10.80 2.05
C LEU A 4 7.90 -10.77 3.51
N ALA A 5 7.92 -11.92 4.19
CA ALA A 5 8.37 -12.00 5.58
C ALA A 5 9.83 -11.55 5.75
N THR A 6 10.69 -11.82 4.76
CA THR A 6 12.09 -11.39 4.75
C THR A 6 12.22 -9.88 4.62
N VAL A 7 11.48 -9.25 3.69
CA VAL A 7 11.45 -7.79 3.50
C VAL A 7 10.90 -7.09 4.75
N VAL A 8 9.78 -7.58 5.29
CA VAL A 8 9.17 -7.02 6.51
C VAL A 8 10.11 -7.09 7.71
N ARG A 9 10.82 -8.22 7.88
CA ARG A 9 11.81 -8.37 8.95
C ARG A 9 12.93 -7.34 8.83
N GLN A 10 13.41 -7.06 7.60
CA GLN A 10 14.45 -6.05 7.39
C GLN A 10 13.94 -4.64 7.73
N LEU A 11 12.68 -4.31 7.38
CA LEU A 11 12.05 -3.06 7.79
C LEU A 11 11.93 -2.95 9.31
N GLN A 12 11.54 -4.02 9.99
CA GLN A 12 11.45 -4.07 11.44
C GLN A 12 12.82 -3.86 12.13
N ILE A 13 13.88 -4.48 11.61
CA ILE A 13 15.26 -4.29 12.11
C ILE A 13 15.69 -2.82 11.98
N ALA A 14 15.28 -2.16 10.88
CA ALA A 14 15.56 -0.76 10.63
C ALA A 14 14.60 0.21 11.34
N GLU A 15 13.62 -0.31 12.10
CA GLU A 15 12.56 0.47 12.75
C GLU A 15 11.76 1.33 11.75
N ILE A 16 11.54 0.79 10.55
CA ILE A 16 10.73 1.43 9.50
C ILE A 16 9.33 0.81 9.53
N ARG A 17 8.32 1.66 9.77
CA ARG A 17 6.92 1.25 9.73
C ARG A 17 6.46 1.06 8.30
N CYS A 18 5.67 0.02 8.07
CA CYS A 18 5.01 -0.23 6.79
C CYS A 18 3.62 -0.83 6.99
N ALA A 19 2.80 -0.77 5.96
CA ALA A 19 1.49 -1.41 5.92
C ALA A 19 1.32 -2.18 4.61
N LEU A 20 0.60 -3.30 4.66
CA LEU A 20 0.19 -4.04 3.47
C LEU A 20 -0.90 -3.24 2.75
N ILE A 21 -0.74 -3.05 1.44
CA ILE A 21 -1.72 -2.34 0.60
C ILE A 21 -2.03 -3.17 -0.66
N GLY A 22 -2.61 -2.56 -1.67
CA GLY A 22 -2.87 -3.22 -2.95
C GLY A 22 -3.95 -4.29 -2.87
N ALA A 23 -3.92 -5.22 -3.82
CA ALA A 23 -4.99 -6.20 -3.96
C ALA A 23 -5.03 -7.26 -2.84
N GLU A 24 -3.91 -7.56 -2.18
CA GLU A 24 -3.88 -8.48 -1.05
C GLU A 24 -4.56 -7.86 0.19
N ALA A 25 -4.28 -6.59 0.50
CA ALA A 25 -4.98 -5.86 1.56
C ALA A 25 -6.48 -5.73 1.26
N LEU A 26 -6.84 -5.47 0.00
CA LEU A 26 -8.23 -5.41 -0.44
C LEU A 26 -8.96 -6.74 -0.19
N SER A 27 -8.32 -7.88 -0.46
CA SER A 27 -8.92 -9.20 -0.24
C SER A 27 -9.19 -9.52 1.24
N LEU A 28 -8.50 -8.85 2.16
CA LEU A 28 -8.73 -8.97 3.60
C LEU A 28 -9.88 -8.08 4.10
N ARG A 29 -10.28 -7.07 3.33
CA ARG A 29 -11.34 -6.11 3.69
C ARG A 29 -12.60 -6.23 2.84
N ALA A 30 -12.53 -6.88 1.68
CA ALA A 30 -13.63 -7.01 0.71
C ALA A 30 -13.51 -8.29 -0.11
N ALA A 31 -14.14 -8.32 -1.29
CA ALA A 31 -14.08 -9.46 -2.19
C ALA A 31 -12.65 -9.76 -2.66
N SER A 32 -12.28 -11.04 -2.59
CA SER A 32 -10.97 -11.52 -3.01
C SER A 32 -10.80 -11.40 -4.53
N ARG A 33 -9.65 -10.83 -4.95
CA ARG A 33 -9.15 -11.00 -6.30
C ARG A 33 -7.72 -11.50 -6.30
N SER A 34 -7.36 -12.27 -7.31
CA SER A 34 -5.99 -12.75 -7.47
C SER A 34 -5.05 -11.60 -7.85
N THR A 35 -3.90 -11.52 -7.20
CA THR A 35 -2.81 -10.62 -7.55
C THR A 35 -1.50 -11.40 -7.64
N LEU A 36 -0.59 -10.97 -8.52
CA LEU A 36 0.73 -11.56 -8.67
C LEU A 36 1.75 -10.92 -7.73
N ASP A 37 1.58 -9.63 -7.43
CA ASP A 37 2.52 -8.85 -6.64
C ASP A 37 1.94 -8.57 -5.24
N ARG A 38 2.81 -8.31 -4.28
CA ARG A 38 2.51 -7.90 -2.90
C ARG A 38 2.99 -6.48 -2.71
N ASP A 39 2.10 -5.59 -2.29
CA ASP A 39 2.40 -4.17 -2.17
C ASP A 39 2.47 -3.76 -0.70
N LEU A 40 3.55 -3.08 -0.33
CA LEU A 40 3.75 -2.45 0.97
C LEU A 40 3.82 -0.93 0.80
N LEU A 41 3.32 -0.19 1.78
CA LEU A 41 3.46 1.26 1.87
C LEU A 41 4.31 1.64 3.08
N THR A 42 5.28 2.50 2.87
CA THR A 42 5.98 3.26 3.91
C THR A 42 6.09 4.72 3.51
N THR A 43 6.37 5.61 4.46
CA THR A 43 6.73 7.01 4.17
C THR A 43 8.13 7.36 4.63
N ASP A 44 8.86 6.36 5.14
CA ASP A 44 10.25 6.54 5.55
C ASP A 44 11.19 6.46 4.35
N ARG A 45 11.82 7.58 4.02
CA ARG A 45 12.69 7.70 2.85
C ARG A 45 13.99 6.89 2.95
N ARG A 46 14.38 6.45 4.16
CA ARG A 46 15.52 5.53 4.34
C ARG A 46 15.31 4.24 3.56
N ALA A 47 14.07 3.86 3.30
CA ALA A 47 13.75 2.71 2.44
C ALA A 47 14.27 2.81 0.99
N LEU A 48 14.59 4.02 0.51
CA LEU A 48 15.20 4.25 -0.81
C LEU A 48 16.73 4.15 -0.81
N GLU A 49 17.34 3.94 0.35
CA GLU A 49 18.79 3.76 0.48
C GLU A 49 19.16 2.30 0.20
N THR A 50 19.88 2.03 -0.87
CA THR A 50 20.28 0.66 -1.25
C THR A 50 21.05 -0.06 -0.14
N ALA A 51 21.82 0.69 0.67
CA ALA A 51 22.57 0.14 1.80
C ALA A 51 21.67 -0.56 2.83
N LEU A 52 20.44 -0.11 3.01
CA LEU A 52 19.45 -0.76 3.88
C LEU A 52 19.17 -2.22 3.46
N TRP A 53 19.22 -2.47 2.18
CA TRP A 53 18.87 -3.75 1.57
C TRP A 53 20.07 -4.68 1.33
N GLN A 54 21.28 -4.26 1.69
CA GLN A 54 22.47 -5.04 1.47
C GLN A 54 22.38 -6.48 2.03
N PRO A 55 21.83 -6.72 3.24
CA PRO A 55 21.67 -8.08 3.76
C PRO A 55 20.78 -8.99 2.88
N LEU A 56 19.77 -8.42 2.23
CA LEU A 56 18.88 -9.14 1.31
C LEU A 56 19.58 -9.42 0.00
N ILE A 57 20.35 -8.46 -0.51
CA ILE A 57 21.13 -8.59 -1.74
C ILE A 57 22.18 -9.69 -1.56
N ASP A 58 22.87 -9.70 -0.43
CA ASP A 58 23.89 -10.73 -0.10
C ASP A 58 23.26 -12.13 0.05
N ALA A 59 21.98 -12.19 0.41
CA ALA A 59 21.19 -13.43 0.46
C ALA A 59 20.60 -13.83 -0.91
N GLY A 60 20.95 -13.13 -2.01
CA GLY A 60 20.55 -13.45 -3.38
C GLY A 60 19.17 -12.89 -3.79
N ILE A 61 18.56 -12.00 -3.00
CA ILE A 61 17.34 -11.30 -3.36
C ILE A 61 17.72 -10.10 -4.25
N ARG A 62 17.09 -10.00 -5.41
CA ARG A 62 17.24 -8.82 -6.27
C ARG A 62 16.44 -7.66 -5.70
N CYS A 63 17.09 -6.50 -5.56
CA CYS A 63 16.53 -5.27 -5.09
C CYS A 63 16.71 -4.18 -6.16
N ASP A 64 15.60 -3.63 -6.66
CA ASP A 64 15.57 -2.55 -7.66
C ASP A 64 14.96 -1.30 -7.01
N VAL A 65 15.79 -0.29 -6.74
CA VAL A 65 15.38 0.97 -6.11
C VAL A 65 15.17 2.03 -7.18
N ARG A 66 13.98 2.60 -7.23
CA ARG A 66 13.61 3.70 -8.13
C ARG A 66 13.15 4.89 -7.31
N CYS A 67 13.93 5.96 -7.36
CA CYS A 67 13.57 7.22 -6.73
C CYS A 67 12.68 8.05 -7.66
N GLY A 68 11.60 8.58 -7.13
CA GLY A 68 10.78 9.57 -7.82
C GLY A 68 11.44 10.94 -7.77
N ASP A 69 11.19 11.76 -8.78
CA ASP A 69 11.61 13.15 -8.82
C ASP A 69 10.65 14.07 -8.04
N ARG A 70 10.75 15.39 -8.25
CA ARG A 70 9.95 16.37 -7.52
C ARG A 70 8.47 16.36 -7.92
N GLU A 71 8.17 15.96 -9.15
CA GLU A 71 6.83 15.98 -9.74
C GLU A 71 6.12 14.64 -9.58
N ASP A 72 6.87 13.57 -9.26
CA ASP A 72 6.29 12.26 -9.03
C ASP A 72 5.38 12.25 -7.80
N PRO A 73 4.24 11.54 -7.87
CA PRO A 73 3.31 11.42 -6.74
C PRO A 73 3.89 10.62 -5.58
N LEU A 74 4.94 9.82 -5.83
CA LEU A 74 5.62 8.99 -4.85
C LEU A 74 7.07 9.44 -4.65
N ALA A 75 7.64 9.16 -3.48
CA ALA A 75 9.06 9.37 -3.24
C ALA A 75 9.90 8.32 -3.96
N GLY A 76 9.35 7.13 -4.19
CA GLY A 76 9.97 6.06 -4.96
C GLY A 76 9.31 4.71 -4.72
N VAL A 77 9.91 3.68 -5.32
CA VAL A 77 9.47 2.28 -5.19
C VAL A 77 10.71 1.39 -5.10
N VAL A 78 10.67 0.40 -4.23
CA VAL A 78 11.68 -0.65 -4.15
C VAL A 78 11.04 -1.98 -4.50
N ARG A 79 11.49 -2.61 -5.59
CA ARG A 79 11.00 -3.91 -6.04
C ARG A 79 11.96 -5.02 -5.62
N PHE A 80 11.41 -6.01 -4.91
CA PHE A 80 12.15 -7.20 -4.49
C PHE A 80 11.67 -8.40 -5.31
N THR A 81 12.63 -9.19 -5.81
CA THR A 81 12.36 -10.44 -6.52
C THR A 81 13.30 -11.55 -6.07
N ALA A 82 12.76 -12.77 -5.93
CA ALA A 82 13.51 -13.97 -5.66
C ALA A 82 12.92 -15.14 -6.47
N ALA A 83 13.75 -16.14 -6.79
CA ALA A 83 13.33 -17.28 -7.59
C ALA A 83 12.19 -18.06 -6.89
N GLY A 84 11.10 -18.31 -7.61
CA GLY A 84 9.95 -19.05 -7.11
C GLY A 84 9.06 -18.31 -6.12
N GLU A 85 9.34 -17.03 -5.84
CA GLU A 85 8.58 -16.19 -4.92
C GLU A 85 7.76 -15.13 -5.69
N ARG A 86 6.66 -14.69 -5.10
CA ARG A 86 5.89 -13.55 -5.60
C ARG A 86 6.67 -12.27 -5.35
N PRO A 87 6.79 -11.36 -6.32
CA PRO A 87 7.45 -10.08 -6.12
C PRO A 87 6.81 -9.28 -4.98
N VAL A 88 7.63 -8.45 -4.32
CA VAL A 88 7.19 -7.49 -3.31
C VAL A 88 7.58 -6.10 -3.76
N ASP A 89 6.63 -5.19 -3.84
CA ASP A 89 6.83 -3.78 -4.11
C ASP A 89 6.65 -2.96 -2.83
N LEU A 90 7.69 -2.26 -2.41
CA LEU A 90 7.63 -1.31 -1.31
C LEU A 90 7.48 0.09 -1.88
N ILE A 91 6.30 0.64 -1.78
CA ILE A 91 5.95 1.98 -2.24
C ILE A 91 6.34 2.96 -1.14
N VAL A 92 7.15 3.95 -1.49
CA VAL A 92 7.57 5.01 -0.57
C VAL A 92 6.74 6.27 -0.86
N GLY A 93 5.77 6.53 -0.01
CA GLY A 93 4.91 7.71 -0.08
C GLY A 93 5.65 8.99 0.33
N ARG A 94 5.06 10.14 -0.01
CA ARG A 94 5.62 11.46 0.35
C ARG A 94 4.65 12.40 1.07
N HIS A 95 3.38 11.98 1.17
CA HIS A 95 2.32 12.81 1.74
C HIS A 95 2.04 12.44 3.19
N SER A 96 1.71 13.44 4.02
CA SER A 96 1.39 13.24 5.44
C SER A 96 0.17 12.35 5.68
N TRP A 97 -0.82 12.38 4.77
CA TRP A 97 -1.98 11.51 4.86
C TRP A 97 -1.61 10.02 4.68
N GLN A 98 -0.58 9.71 3.88
CA GLN A 98 -0.05 8.33 3.74
C GLN A 98 0.64 7.86 5.03
N THR A 99 1.33 8.77 5.75
CA THR A 99 1.91 8.46 7.07
C THR A 99 0.81 8.07 8.05
N ARG A 100 -0.29 8.82 8.10
CA ARG A 100 -1.42 8.51 8.97
C ARG A 100 -2.08 7.16 8.64
N ILE A 101 -2.12 6.77 7.35
CA ILE A 101 -2.59 5.43 6.94
C ILE A 101 -1.71 4.34 7.56
N VAL A 102 -0.39 4.46 7.44
CA VAL A 102 0.53 3.47 8.04
C VAL A 102 0.38 3.41 9.57
N GLU A 103 0.20 4.56 10.23
CA GLU A 103 0.10 4.66 11.69
C GLU A 103 -1.18 4.03 12.26
N ARG A 104 -2.32 4.13 11.56
CA ARG A 104 -3.61 3.61 12.02
C ARG A 104 -3.98 2.24 11.46
N SER A 105 -3.07 1.63 10.67
CA SER A 105 -3.24 0.28 10.17
C SER A 105 -3.26 -0.74 11.31
N GLU A 106 -4.12 -1.74 11.21
CA GLU A 106 -4.32 -2.78 12.21
C GLU A 106 -3.46 -4.00 11.90
N LEU A 107 -2.81 -4.55 12.93
CA LEU A 107 -1.99 -5.75 12.76
C LEU A 107 -2.87 -6.99 12.50
N LEU A 108 -2.71 -7.60 11.33
CA LEU A 108 -3.38 -8.84 10.94
C LEU A 108 -2.35 -9.96 10.72
N ASP A 109 -2.72 -11.18 11.10
CA ASP A 109 -1.92 -12.38 10.87
C ASP A 109 -2.23 -12.92 9.46
N LEU A 110 -1.20 -13.02 8.61
CA LEU A 110 -1.30 -13.54 7.24
C LEU A 110 -0.76 -14.99 7.14
N GLY A 111 -0.48 -15.61 8.28
CA GLY A 111 0.00 -16.98 8.38
C GLY A 111 1.53 -17.07 8.45
N ASP A 112 2.26 -16.51 7.53
CA ASP A 112 3.74 -16.50 7.51
C ASP A 112 4.36 -15.21 8.09
N VAL A 113 3.57 -14.15 8.18
CA VAL A 113 3.97 -12.86 8.75
C VAL A 113 2.73 -12.10 9.26
N ALA A 114 2.87 -11.38 10.36
CA ALA A 114 1.87 -10.43 10.81
C ALA A 114 2.23 -9.03 10.29
N LEU A 115 1.26 -8.34 9.68
CA LEU A 115 1.45 -7.05 9.03
C LEU A 115 0.32 -6.07 9.38
N PRO A 116 0.64 -4.78 9.54
CA PRO A 116 -0.38 -3.73 9.57
C PRO A 116 -1.13 -3.67 8.23
N VAL A 117 -2.46 -3.66 8.29
CA VAL A 117 -3.36 -3.55 7.13
C VAL A 117 -4.28 -2.37 7.34
N PRO A 118 -4.38 -1.42 6.41
CA PRO A 118 -5.25 -0.26 6.53
C PRO A 118 -6.74 -0.65 6.58
N PRO A 119 -7.60 0.15 7.23
CA PRO A 119 -9.05 0.03 7.10
C PRO A 119 -9.52 0.30 5.67
N ALA A 120 -10.77 -0.06 5.37
CA ALA A 120 -11.34 0.08 4.03
C ALA A 120 -11.31 1.52 3.51
N SER A 121 -11.61 2.50 4.35
CA SER A 121 -11.56 3.93 4.02
C SER A 121 -10.19 4.38 3.52
N ASP A 122 -9.12 3.91 4.15
CA ASP A 122 -7.75 4.23 3.78
C ASP A 122 -7.30 3.55 2.49
N LEU A 123 -7.71 2.31 2.27
CA LEU A 123 -7.49 1.63 1.00
C LEU A 123 -8.20 2.36 -0.15
N ILE A 124 -9.40 2.89 0.09
CA ILE A 124 -10.11 3.73 -0.88
C ILE A 124 -9.31 5.00 -1.20
N LEU A 125 -8.78 5.71 -0.21
CA LEU A 125 -7.95 6.91 -0.45
C LEU A 125 -6.74 6.59 -1.32
N LEU A 126 -6.05 5.47 -1.06
CA LEU A 126 -4.91 5.03 -1.87
C LEU A 126 -5.32 4.71 -3.31
N LYS A 127 -6.49 4.07 -3.50
CA LYS A 127 -7.04 3.74 -4.82
C LYS A 127 -7.47 4.98 -5.60
N LEU A 128 -8.12 5.93 -4.94
CA LEU A 128 -8.50 7.21 -5.54
C LEU A 128 -7.25 8.02 -5.97
N PHE A 129 -6.19 7.97 -5.17
CA PHE A 129 -4.94 8.64 -5.48
C PHE A 129 -4.21 7.98 -6.67
N ALA A 130 -4.24 6.65 -6.79
CA ALA A 130 -3.66 5.92 -7.91
C ALA A 130 -4.42 6.17 -9.22
N GLY A 131 -5.77 6.24 -9.16
CA GLY A 131 -6.63 6.72 -10.24
C GLY A 131 -6.71 5.84 -11.48
N GLY A 132 -6.29 4.58 -11.41
CA GLY A 132 -6.37 3.61 -12.52
C GLY A 132 -7.81 3.14 -12.78
N GLY A 133 -8.09 2.64 -13.99
CA GLY A 133 -9.42 2.14 -14.36
C GLY A 133 -9.90 1.00 -13.47
N GLN A 134 -9.00 0.15 -12.98
CA GLN A 134 -9.31 -0.93 -12.05
C GLN A 134 -9.55 -0.45 -10.63
N ASP A 135 -8.96 0.70 -10.24
CA ASP A 135 -9.09 1.25 -8.90
C ASP A 135 -10.53 1.68 -8.59
N ALA A 136 -11.29 2.15 -9.59
CA ALA A 136 -12.72 2.45 -9.44
C ALA A 136 -13.54 1.21 -9.07
N TRP A 137 -13.25 0.07 -9.67
CA TRP A 137 -13.89 -1.20 -9.32
C TRP A 137 -13.50 -1.65 -7.91
N ASP A 138 -12.21 -1.55 -7.56
CA ASP A 138 -11.71 -1.90 -6.23
C ASP A 138 -12.41 -1.05 -5.14
N VAL A 139 -12.61 0.25 -5.39
CA VAL A 139 -13.34 1.15 -4.48
C VAL A 139 -14.79 0.70 -4.32
N ALA A 140 -15.49 0.35 -5.41
CA ALA A 140 -16.86 -0.14 -5.35
C ALA A 140 -16.97 -1.44 -4.51
N GLN A 141 -15.98 -2.35 -4.60
CA GLN A 141 -15.93 -3.55 -3.77
C GLN A 141 -15.75 -3.22 -2.28
N LEU A 142 -14.90 -2.27 -1.94
CA LEU A 142 -14.70 -1.82 -0.55
C LEU A 142 -15.96 -1.17 0.02
N LEU A 143 -16.73 -0.44 -0.81
CA LEU A 143 -18.01 0.17 -0.44
C LEU A 143 -19.18 -0.83 -0.36
N ALA A 144 -19.02 -2.04 -0.87
CA ALA A 144 -20.04 -3.09 -0.77
C ALA A 144 -20.05 -3.81 0.60
N GLY A 145 -19.14 -3.46 1.51
CA GLY A 145 -19.07 -3.98 2.87
C GLY A 145 -20.24 -3.53 3.75
N GLU A 146 -20.33 -4.10 4.97
CA GLU A 146 -21.44 -3.89 5.88
C GLU A 146 -21.57 -2.44 6.40
N ASP A 147 -20.47 -1.70 6.52
CA ASP A 147 -20.44 -0.31 7.02
C ASP A 147 -20.15 0.71 5.92
N ARG A 148 -20.92 0.66 4.84
CA ARG A 148 -20.75 1.58 3.69
C ARG A 148 -20.81 3.06 4.10
N ASP A 149 -21.78 3.43 4.93
CA ASP A 149 -21.99 4.83 5.30
C ASP A 149 -20.87 5.37 6.20
N GLY A 150 -20.38 4.56 7.14
CA GLY A 150 -19.24 4.92 7.97
C GLY A 150 -17.97 5.10 7.14
N VAL A 151 -17.71 4.17 6.21
CA VAL A 151 -16.56 4.26 5.29
C VAL A 151 -16.63 5.52 4.42
N ILE A 152 -17.80 5.88 3.89
CA ILE A 152 -17.99 7.12 3.11
C ILE A 152 -17.62 8.35 3.95
N VAL A 153 -18.13 8.44 5.17
CA VAL A 153 -17.85 9.57 6.07
C VAL A 153 -16.34 9.69 6.34
N GLU A 154 -15.66 8.58 6.61
CA GLU A 154 -14.20 8.57 6.85
C GLU A 154 -13.40 9.01 5.61
N VAL A 155 -13.79 8.57 4.42
CA VAL A 155 -13.15 8.99 3.16
C VAL A 155 -13.34 10.49 2.94
N GLU A 156 -14.57 11.00 3.09
CA GLU A 156 -14.90 12.41 2.86
C GLU A 156 -14.13 13.36 3.78
N GLN A 157 -13.87 12.96 5.03
CA GLN A 157 -13.05 13.73 5.98
C GLN A 157 -11.62 13.98 5.49
N GLN A 158 -11.09 13.13 4.63
CA GLN A 158 -9.71 13.18 4.16
C GLN A 158 -9.58 13.52 2.67
N LEU A 159 -10.70 13.53 1.95
CA LEU A 159 -10.74 13.69 0.50
C LEU A 159 -10.11 15.03 0.03
N ALA A 160 -10.16 16.07 0.88
CA ALA A 160 -9.58 17.38 0.58
C ALA A 160 -8.05 17.34 0.42
N GLU A 161 -7.38 16.33 0.98
CA GLU A 161 -5.93 16.16 0.88
C GLU A 161 -5.49 15.50 -0.43
N LEU A 162 -6.43 14.93 -1.18
CA LEU A 162 -6.17 14.26 -2.45
C LEU A 162 -6.26 15.25 -3.64
N PRO A 163 -5.60 14.95 -4.77
CA PRO A 163 -5.73 15.72 -5.99
C PRO A 163 -7.19 15.85 -6.48
N ALA A 164 -7.45 16.86 -7.29
CA ALA A 164 -8.80 17.13 -7.81
C ALA A 164 -9.37 15.94 -8.62
N GLU A 165 -8.50 15.25 -9.37
CA GLU A 165 -8.86 14.06 -10.16
C GLU A 165 -9.39 12.92 -9.29
N ALA A 166 -8.79 12.70 -8.10
CA ALA A 166 -9.23 11.70 -7.14
C ALA A 166 -10.63 12.04 -6.59
N ARG A 167 -10.90 13.32 -6.33
CA ARG A 167 -12.22 13.79 -5.88
C ARG A 167 -13.30 13.60 -6.94
N LEU A 168 -12.98 13.92 -8.20
CA LEU A 168 -13.89 13.69 -9.33
C LEU A 168 -14.16 12.19 -9.56
N LEU A 169 -13.16 11.34 -9.34
CA LEU A 169 -13.34 9.89 -9.39
C LEU A 169 -14.28 9.41 -8.30
N TRP A 170 -14.10 9.91 -7.07
CA TRP A 170 -14.98 9.60 -5.93
C TRP A 170 -16.44 9.95 -6.20
N GLU A 171 -16.71 11.18 -6.66
CA GLU A 171 -18.07 11.63 -7.01
C GLU A 171 -18.73 10.73 -8.05
N ARG A 172 -17.97 10.31 -9.08
CA ARG A 172 -18.49 9.39 -10.12
C ARG A 172 -18.82 8.01 -9.57
N ILE A 173 -18.00 7.48 -8.64
CA ILE A 173 -18.25 6.17 -8.02
C ILE A 173 -19.49 6.21 -7.15
N LEU A 174 -19.72 7.29 -6.38
CA LEU A 174 -20.91 7.43 -5.54
C LEU A 174 -22.20 7.62 -6.34
N ALA A 175 -22.12 8.14 -7.58
CA ALA A 175 -23.26 8.37 -8.45
C ALA A 175 -23.65 7.15 -9.30
N SER A 176 -22.85 6.07 -9.30
CA SER A 176 -23.06 4.84 -10.08
C SER A 176 -23.80 3.77 -9.29
#